data_4e1f8e2ce2fa64237866bdfe974e907b
#
_entry.id   4e1f8e2ce2fa64237866bdfe974e907b
#
_cell.length_a   1.000
_cell.length_b   1.000
_cell.length_c   1.000
_cell.angle_alpha   90.00
_cell.angle_beta   90.00
_cell.angle_gamma   90.00
#
_symmetry.space_group_name_H-M   'P 1'
#
loop_
_entity.id
_entity.type
_entity.pdbx_description
1 polymer ?
#
loop_
_entity_poly.entity_id
_entity_poly.type
_entity_poly.pdbx_seq_one_letter_code
_entity_poly.pdbx_strand_id
1 'polypeptide(L)'
;MATPKELFLNLLKPDAPSQRLLVQYEALEMVLSDPVGRYLAGDNPNQAVRKNRWGITMVRPDDAPGSMPLINEQTKVCPYVTRWRDFVHAPDIASHCTQGWEQCALEARARAGDERLVSGFMGTGIFEQCHFLMGFEDTLTNLYEHPGPMHELIDYITEYRLTYAKMLIDGLGPDLLFTHDDWGTKEALFMKPDMWREFFKEPYRRFYGYIRSRGVIAVHHGDSYLAPIVEDMAEIGIQVWQGVLPENDIPALQKRLGGRMVLMGGIGAAVDRPDAP
;
A
#
# COMPACT_ATOMS: atom_id res chain seq x y z
N MET A 1 0.94 0.52 32.87
CA MET A 1 1.85 0.54 31.70
C MET A 1 1.06 1.07 30.53
N ALA A 2 1.68 1.83 29.63
CA ALA A 2 1.00 2.29 28.41
C ALA A 2 0.61 1.10 27.52
N THR A 3 -0.59 1.16 26.93
CA THR A 3 -1.06 0.14 25.98
C THR A 3 -0.27 0.19 24.67
N PRO A 4 -0.25 -0.86 23.86
CA PRO A 4 0.37 -0.84 22.53
C PRO A 4 -0.16 0.32 21.67
N LYS A 5 -1.46 0.60 21.72
CA LYS A 5 -2.10 1.74 21.06
C LYS A 5 -1.50 3.08 21.47
N GLU A 6 -1.39 3.32 22.79
CA GLU A 6 -0.81 4.55 23.33
C GLU A 6 0.66 4.71 22.93
N LEU A 7 1.44 3.62 22.95
CA LEU A 7 2.83 3.63 22.50
C LEU A 7 2.94 3.99 21.03
N PHE A 8 2.10 3.39 20.17
CA PHE A 8 2.09 3.71 18.74
C PHE A 8 1.75 5.18 18.48
N LEU A 9 0.70 5.69 19.11
CA LEU A 9 0.30 7.09 18.97
C LEU A 9 1.36 8.07 19.47
N ASN A 10 2.14 7.67 20.49
CA ASN A 10 3.25 8.49 20.99
C ASN A 10 4.40 8.58 19.99
N LEU A 11 4.67 7.54 19.16
CA LEU A 11 5.70 7.61 18.11
C LEU A 11 5.42 8.69 17.06
N LEU A 12 4.14 9.06 16.89
CA LEU A 12 3.73 10.10 15.93
C LEU A 12 3.87 11.53 16.49
N LYS A 13 4.22 11.67 17.78
CA LYS A 13 4.41 12.97 18.42
C LYS A 13 5.88 13.32 18.49
N PRO A 14 6.28 14.52 18.08
CA PRO A 14 7.65 15.00 18.36
C PRO A 14 7.92 14.92 19.86
N ASP A 15 9.14 14.52 20.21
CA ASP A 15 9.65 14.52 21.60
C ASP A 15 8.91 13.61 22.60
N ALA A 16 8.00 12.74 22.18
CA ALA A 16 7.38 11.78 23.09
C ALA A 16 8.43 10.72 23.53
N PRO A 17 8.60 10.49 24.84
CA PRO A 17 9.56 9.50 25.32
C PRO A 17 9.09 8.10 24.90
N SER A 18 9.96 7.36 24.21
CA SER A 18 9.73 5.94 23.94
C SER A 18 9.96 5.14 25.21
N GLN A 19 8.95 4.42 25.66
CA GLN A 19 9.07 3.53 26.83
C GLN A 19 9.66 2.16 26.48
N ARG A 20 9.36 1.66 25.28
CA ARG A 20 9.85 0.43 24.70
C ARG A 20 9.61 0.40 23.19
N LEU A 21 10.24 -0.50 22.50
CA LEU A 21 9.90 -0.80 21.11
C LEU A 21 8.58 -1.59 21.03
N LEU A 22 7.81 -1.32 20.01
CA LEU A 22 6.64 -2.11 19.66
C LEU A 22 7.07 -3.31 18.83
N VAL A 23 6.46 -4.47 19.06
CA VAL A 23 6.66 -5.64 18.22
C VAL A 23 5.73 -5.51 17.01
N GLN A 24 6.29 -5.40 15.84
CA GLN A 24 5.63 -5.35 14.51
C GLN A 24 4.18 -4.83 14.53
N TYR A 25 3.17 -5.70 14.58
CA TYR A 25 1.75 -5.33 14.50
C TYR A 25 1.01 -5.36 15.85
N GLU A 26 1.71 -5.43 16.99
CA GLU A 26 1.03 -5.59 18.30
C GLU A 26 0.00 -4.48 18.60
N ALA A 27 0.22 -3.27 18.06
CA ALA A 27 -0.67 -2.14 18.24
C ALA A 27 -1.82 -2.08 17.21
N LEU A 28 -1.88 -3.02 16.25
CA LEU A 28 -2.76 -2.94 15.12
C LEU A 28 -3.74 -4.13 15.06
N GLU A 29 -5.00 -3.83 14.80
CA GLU A 29 -5.99 -4.81 14.33
C GLU A 29 -6.17 -4.62 12.84
N MET A 30 -5.60 -5.54 12.05
CA MET A 30 -5.61 -5.45 10.60
C MET A 30 -6.92 -5.97 10.00
N VAL A 31 -7.63 -5.13 9.27
CA VAL A 31 -8.82 -5.50 8.50
C VAL A 31 -8.39 -5.77 7.05
N LEU A 32 -8.07 -7.03 6.76
CA LEU A 32 -7.59 -7.47 5.45
C LEU A 32 -8.70 -7.77 4.45
N SER A 33 -9.95 -7.80 4.88
CA SER A 33 -11.10 -8.21 4.06
C SER A 33 -12.31 -7.33 4.34
N ASP A 34 -12.25 -6.09 3.84
CA ASP A 34 -13.39 -5.18 3.82
C ASP A 34 -14.34 -5.49 2.62
N PRO A 35 -15.53 -4.85 2.52
CA PRO A 35 -16.48 -5.09 1.43
C PRO A 35 -15.90 -4.87 0.02
N VAL A 36 -15.03 -3.87 -0.17
CA VAL A 36 -14.39 -3.61 -1.48
C VAL A 36 -13.33 -4.66 -1.76
N GLY A 37 -12.47 -4.99 -0.79
CA GLY A 37 -11.46 -6.03 -0.95
C GLY A 37 -12.06 -7.39 -1.34
N ARG A 38 -13.17 -7.78 -0.69
CA ARG A 38 -13.92 -9.00 -1.06
C ARG A 38 -14.47 -8.94 -2.48
N TYR A 39 -15.07 -7.83 -2.88
CA TYR A 39 -15.59 -7.64 -4.23
C TYR A 39 -14.48 -7.71 -5.27
N LEU A 40 -13.35 -7.06 -5.03
CA LEU A 40 -12.20 -7.04 -5.96
C LEU A 40 -11.60 -8.41 -6.21
N ALA A 41 -11.65 -9.31 -5.23
CA ALA A 41 -11.14 -10.67 -5.37
C ALA A 41 -11.85 -11.49 -6.46
N GLY A 42 -13.06 -11.07 -6.90
CA GLY A 42 -13.87 -11.74 -7.91
C GLY A 42 -14.78 -12.82 -7.33
N ASP A 43 -15.56 -13.46 -8.20
CA ASP A 43 -16.63 -14.37 -7.76
C ASP A 43 -16.14 -15.69 -7.15
N ASN A 44 -14.93 -16.11 -7.51
CA ASN A 44 -14.34 -17.39 -7.07
C ASN A 44 -12.94 -17.18 -6.47
N PRO A 45 -12.82 -16.51 -5.31
CA PRO A 45 -11.51 -16.10 -4.77
C PRO A 45 -10.59 -17.28 -4.39
N ASN A 46 -11.16 -18.50 -4.23
CA ASN A 46 -10.42 -19.70 -3.85
C ASN A 46 -9.95 -20.54 -5.05
N GLN A 47 -10.30 -20.19 -6.29
CA GLN A 47 -9.78 -20.92 -7.45
C GLN A 47 -8.27 -20.66 -7.62
N ALA A 48 -7.53 -21.73 -7.99
CA ALA A 48 -6.08 -21.66 -8.22
C ALA A 48 -5.71 -20.65 -9.32
N VAL A 49 -6.54 -20.54 -10.37
CA VAL A 49 -6.42 -19.55 -11.44
C VAL A 49 -7.75 -18.85 -11.60
N ARG A 50 -7.77 -17.54 -11.49
CA ARG A 50 -8.99 -16.73 -11.60
C ARG A 50 -8.70 -15.33 -12.17
N LYS A 51 -9.73 -14.61 -12.54
CA LYS A 51 -9.62 -13.17 -12.81
C LYS A 51 -10.20 -12.38 -11.63
N ASN A 52 -9.49 -11.34 -11.21
CA ASN A 52 -10.04 -10.34 -10.30
C ASN A 52 -10.95 -9.36 -11.04
N ARG A 53 -11.56 -8.39 -10.34
CA ARG A 53 -12.48 -7.42 -10.97
C ARG A 53 -11.80 -6.43 -11.91
N TRP A 54 -10.49 -6.27 -11.85
CA TRP A 54 -9.72 -5.51 -12.85
C TRP A 54 -9.43 -6.33 -14.13
N GLY A 55 -9.87 -7.59 -14.20
CA GLY A 55 -9.57 -8.50 -15.29
C GLY A 55 -8.18 -9.16 -15.21
N ILE A 56 -7.42 -8.87 -14.16
CA ILE A 56 -6.08 -9.42 -13.95
C ILE A 56 -6.18 -10.90 -13.62
N THR A 57 -5.39 -11.72 -14.32
CA THR A 57 -5.27 -13.15 -14.02
C THR A 57 -4.45 -13.32 -12.75
N MET A 58 -5.07 -13.96 -11.75
CA MET A 58 -4.46 -14.29 -10.46
C MET A 58 -4.22 -15.78 -10.38
N VAL A 59 -3.05 -16.18 -9.90
CA VAL A 59 -2.69 -17.58 -9.62
C VAL A 59 -2.37 -17.73 -8.14
N ARG A 60 -2.65 -18.87 -7.59
CA ARG A 60 -2.25 -19.23 -6.23
C ARG A 60 -1.35 -20.47 -6.30
N PRO A 61 -0.02 -20.30 -6.28
CA PRO A 61 0.91 -21.39 -6.15
C PRO A 61 0.72 -22.12 -4.80
N ASP A 62 0.96 -23.43 -4.77
CA ASP A 62 0.73 -24.26 -3.57
C ASP A 62 1.63 -23.85 -2.39
N ASP A 63 2.80 -23.29 -2.69
CA ASP A 63 3.82 -22.84 -1.72
C ASP A 63 3.75 -21.34 -1.40
N ALA A 64 2.81 -20.60 -2.00
CA ALA A 64 2.68 -19.17 -1.79
C ALA A 64 1.66 -18.83 -0.69
N PRO A 65 1.92 -17.81 0.15
CA PRO A 65 1.01 -17.38 1.20
C PRO A 65 -0.30 -16.76 0.67
N GLY A 66 -0.33 -16.40 -0.63
CA GLY A 66 -1.47 -15.74 -1.25
C GLY A 66 -1.49 -15.88 -2.76
N SER A 67 -2.48 -15.24 -3.38
CA SER A 67 -2.57 -15.19 -4.84
C SER A 67 -1.68 -14.08 -5.39
N MET A 68 -1.04 -14.37 -6.52
CA MET A 68 -0.14 -13.47 -7.23
C MET A 68 -0.67 -13.18 -8.64
N PRO A 69 -0.43 -12.00 -9.22
CA PRO A 69 -0.78 -11.73 -10.60
C PRO A 69 0.10 -12.53 -11.56
N LEU A 70 -0.51 -13.14 -12.57
CA LEU A 70 0.18 -13.79 -13.69
C LEU A 70 0.11 -12.85 -14.90
N ILE A 71 1.20 -12.16 -15.17
CA ILE A 71 1.27 -11.17 -16.24
C ILE A 71 2.27 -11.62 -17.31
N ASN A 72 1.78 -11.79 -18.51
CA ASN A 72 2.56 -12.10 -19.71
C ASN A 72 1.77 -11.62 -20.95
N GLU A 73 2.31 -11.85 -22.15
CA GLU A 73 1.68 -11.40 -23.40
C GLU A 73 0.24 -11.88 -23.61
N GLN A 74 -0.14 -13.01 -23.03
CA GLN A 74 -1.48 -13.60 -23.17
C GLN A 74 -2.44 -13.16 -22.06
N THR A 75 -1.91 -12.66 -20.92
CA THR A 75 -2.72 -12.39 -19.72
C THR A 75 -2.76 -10.91 -19.34
N LYS A 76 -1.86 -10.07 -19.87
CA LYS A 76 -1.88 -8.64 -19.59
C LYS A 76 -3.20 -8.00 -20.04
N VAL A 77 -3.76 -7.16 -19.20
CA VAL A 77 -5.04 -6.49 -19.47
C VAL A 77 -4.85 -5.33 -20.44
N CYS A 78 -3.75 -4.59 -20.31
CA CYS A 78 -3.42 -3.42 -21.14
C CYS A 78 -2.23 -3.72 -22.06
N PRO A 79 -2.45 -4.23 -23.27
CA PRO A 79 -1.36 -4.54 -24.20
C PRO A 79 -0.75 -3.28 -24.84
N TYR A 80 -1.49 -2.17 -24.90
CA TYR A 80 -1.07 -0.93 -25.53
C TYR A 80 -1.48 0.27 -24.69
N VAL A 81 -0.53 0.89 -23.99
CA VAL A 81 -0.80 2.03 -23.11
C VAL A 81 -1.37 3.24 -23.86
N THR A 82 -1.00 3.45 -25.12
CA THR A 82 -1.53 4.52 -25.98
C THR A 82 -3.04 4.41 -26.23
N ARG A 83 -3.59 3.24 -25.96
CA ARG A 83 -5.03 2.92 -26.09
C ARG A 83 -5.59 2.32 -24.79
N TRP A 84 -5.01 2.64 -23.66
CA TRP A 84 -5.38 2.03 -22.39
C TRP A 84 -6.88 2.06 -22.07
N ARG A 85 -7.59 3.10 -22.54
CA ARG A 85 -9.05 3.25 -22.30
C ARG A 85 -9.90 2.17 -22.98
N ASP A 86 -9.37 1.50 -24.01
CA ASP A 86 -10.05 0.39 -24.69
C ASP A 86 -10.01 -0.89 -23.85
N PHE A 87 -9.09 -1.00 -22.91
CA PHE A 87 -8.75 -2.23 -22.18
C PHE A 87 -8.96 -2.14 -20.67
N VAL A 88 -8.67 -0.98 -20.07
CA VAL A 88 -8.64 -0.81 -18.62
C VAL A 88 -9.93 -0.16 -18.16
N HIS A 89 -10.70 -0.92 -17.37
CA HIS A 89 -11.95 -0.46 -16.76
C HIS A 89 -11.89 -0.73 -15.26
N ALA A 90 -11.90 0.34 -14.46
CA ALA A 90 -11.94 0.22 -13.01
C ALA A 90 -13.26 -0.43 -12.56
N PRO A 91 -13.22 -1.34 -11.57
CA PRO A 91 -14.44 -1.92 -11.00
C PRO A 91 -15.33 -0.85 -10.39
N ASP A 92 -16.64 -0.91 -10.64
CA ASP A 92 -17.61 0.00 -10.03
C ASP A 92 -17.86 -0.39 -8.55
N ILE A 93 -16.93 0.00 -7.69
CA ILE A 93 -17.03 -0.26 -6.25
C ILE A 93 -18.12 0.58 -5.58
N ALA A 94 -18.41 1.76 -6.11
CA ALA A 94 -19.40 2.67 -5.53
C ALA A 94 -20.82 2.08 -5.57
N SER A 95 -21.15 1.39 -6.66
CA SER A 95 -22.45 0.73 -6.80
C SER A 95 -22.52 -0.65 -6.14
N HIS A 96 -21.41 -1.40 -6.11
CA HIS A 96 -21.41 -2.81 -5.68
C HIS A 96 -21.03 -3.03 -4.22
N CYS A 97 -20.37 -2.07 -3.56
CA CYS A 97 -19.81 -2.26 -2.21
C CYS A 97 -20.50 -1.35 -1.17
N THR A 98 -21.82 -1.18 -1.28
CA THR A 98 -22.59 -0.30 -0.39
C THR A 98 -22.99 -0.96 0.94
N GLN A 99 -22.86 -2.28 1.05
CA GLN A 99 -23.30 -3.05 2.22
C GLN A 99 -22.15 -3.73 2.95
N GLY A 100 -22.42 -4.17 4.19
CA GLY A 100 -21.48 -4.95 5.01
C GLY A 100 -20.45 -4.12 5.76
N TRP A 101 -20.44 -2.81 5.63
CA TRP A 101 -19.50 -1.93 6.32
C TRP A 101 -19.74 -1.86 7.82
N GLU A 102 -20.99 -1.71 8.25
CA GLU A 102 -21.34 -1.64 9.66
C GLU A 102 -20.88 -2.89 10.43
N GLN A 103 -21.19 -4.08 9.88
CA GLN A 103 -20.75 -5.34 10.48
C GLN A 103 -19.22 -5.44 10.51
N CYS A 104 -18.55 -5.06 9.42
CA CYS A 104 -17.09 -5.06 9.34
C CYS A 104 -16.47 -4.14 10.41
N ALA A 105 -17.02 -2.94 10.60
CA ALA A 105 -16.57 -1.97 11.60
C ALA A 105 -16.80 -2.48 13.04
N LEU A 106 -17.97 -3.05 13.34
CA LEU A 106 -18.28 -3.62 14.66
C LEU A 106 -17.32 -4.76 15.01
N GLU A 107 -17.09 -5.68 14.08
CA GLU A 107 -16.15 -6.79 14.30
C GLU A 107 -14.71 -6.31 14.50
N ALA A 108 -14.26 -5.35 13.69
CA ALA A 108 -12.92 -4.77 13.80
C ALA A 108 -12.73 -4.11 15.17
N ARG A 109 -13.69 -3.29 15.62
CA ARG A 109 -13.64 -2.63 16.92
C ARG A 109 -13.66 -3.64 18.06
N ALA A 110 -14.50 -4.68 17.98
CA ALA A 110 -14.55 -5.74 18.98
C ALA A 110 -13.21 -6.48 19.13
N ARG A 111 -12.54 -6.76 18.00
CA ARG A 111 -11.21 -7.40 18.01
C ARG A 111 -10.09 -6.48 18.47
N ALA A 112 -10.15 -5.19 18.14
CA ALA A 112 -9.15 -4.20 18.55
C ALA A 112 -9.18 -3.98 20.06
N GLY A 113 -10.37 -3.96 20.66
CA GLY A 113 -10.56 -3.56 22.07
C GLY A 113 -10.01 -2.16 22.33
N ASP A 114 -9.53 -1.94 23.56
CA ASP A 114 -8.93 -0.66 23.97
C ASP A 114 -7.42 -0.59 23.70
N GLU A 115 -6.79 -1.71 23.32
CA GLU A 115 -5.34 -1.83 23.25
C GLU A 115 -4.76 -1.67 21.85
N ARG A 116 -5.59 -1.79 20.78
CA ARG A 116 -5.14 -1.74 19.38
C ARG A 116 -5.87 -0.67 18.58
N LEU A 117 -5.23 -0.22 17.52
CA LEU A 117 -5.78 0.66 16.50
C LEU A 117 -6.41 -0.19 15.41
N VAL A 118 -7.59 0.20 14.93
CA VAL A 118 -8.21 -0.43 13.75
C VAL A 118 -7.49 0.06 12.49
N SER A 119 -6.89 -0.89 11.77
CA SER A 119 -6.15 -0.64 10.54
C SER A 119 -6.96 -1.13 9.33
N GLY A 120 -7.43 -0.22 8.49
CA GLY A 120 -7.89 -0.60 7.16
C GLY A 120 -6.70 -0.97 6.27
N PHE A 121 -6.86 -1.98 5.40
CA PHE A 121 -5.82 -2.40 4.48
C PHE A 121 -6.22 -2.12 3.03
N MET A 122 -5.34 -1.45 2.30
CA MET A 122 -5.46 -1.25 0.85
C MET A 122 -4.21 -1.77 0.14
N GLY A 123 -4.25 -3.02 -0.31
CA GLY A 123 -3.22 -3.58 -1.18
C GLY A 123 -3.20 -2.94 -2.56
N THR A 124 -2.22 -3.33 -3.38
CA THR A 124 -1.99 -2.92 -4.77
C THR A 124 -1.97 -1.39 -4.93
N GLY A 125 -0.81 -0.79 -4.81
CA GLY A 125 -0.61 0.65 -4.95
C GLY A 125 -0.85 1.18 -6.36
N ILE A 126 -0.50 2.43 -6.60
CA ILE A 126 -0.69 3.06 -7.93
C ILE A 126 0.31 2.48 -8.94
N PHE A 127 1.57 2.34 -8.55
CA PHE A 127 2.61 1.76 -9.40
C PHE A 127 2.36 0.26 -9.64
N GLU A 128 2.08 -0.49 -8.58
CA GLU A 128 1.74 -1.92 -8.70
C GLU A 128 0.54 -2.15 -9.61
N GLN A 129 -0.50 -1.32 -9.50
CA GLN A 129 -1.68 -1.44 -10.37
C GLN A 129 -1.30 -1.25 -11.84
N CYS A 130 -0.38 -0.34 -12.17
CA CYS A 130 0.11 -0.17 -13.54
C CYS A 130 0.76 -1.46 -14.05
N HIS A 131 1.72 -2.01 -13.31
CA HIS A 131 2.41 -3.21 -13.77
C HIS A 131 1.58 -4.50 -13.65
N PHE A 132 0.54 -4.53 -12.81
CA PHE A 132 -0.43 -5.63 -12.81
C PHE A 132 -1.34 -5.60 -14.05
N LEU A 133 -1.55 -4.43 -14.65
CA LEU A 133 -2.35 -4.29 -15.87
C LEU A 133 -1.56 -4.59 -17.14
N MET A 134 -0.29 -4.19 -17.23
CA MET A 134 0.47 -4.26 -18.49
C MET A 134 1.79 -5.04 -18.44
N GLY A 135 2.24 -5.43 -17.24
CA GLY A 135 3.54 -6.05 -17.02
C GLY A 135 4.58 -5.05 -16.51
N PHE A 136 5.57 -5.57 -15.77
CA PHE A 136 6.57 -4.75 -15.10
C PHE A 136 7.48 -4.01 -16.09
N GLU A 137 8.02 -4.74 -17.07
CA GLU A 137 8.90 -4.18 -18.09
C GLU A 137 8.19 -3.14 -18.95
N ASP A 138 6.97 -3.47 -19.43
CA ASP A 138 6.16 -2.53 -20.22
C ASP A 138 5.82 -1.27 -19.42
N THR A 139 5.55 -1.39 -18.12
CA THR A 139 5.28 -0.21 -17.28
C THR A 139 6.48 0.72 -17.25
N LEU A 140 7.67 0.19 -16.94
CA LEU A 140 8.88 1.00 -16.89
C LEU A 140 9.26 1.61 -18.24
N THR A 141 9.12 0.84 -19.31
CA THR A 141 9.41 1.31 -20.68
C THR A 141 8.45 2.43 -21.09
N ASN A 142 7.15 2.26 -20.81
CA ASN A 142 6.12 3.24 -21.17
C ASN A 142 6.24 4.57 -20.40
N LEU A 143 6.85 4.60 -19.22
CA LEU A 143 7.17 5.88 -18.56
C LEU A 143 8.10 6.76 -19.41
N TYR A 144 8.97 6.15 -20.23
CA TYR A 144 9.88 6.86 -21.16
C TYR A 144 9.26 7.07 -22.54
N GLU A 145 8.65 6.04 -23.12
CA GLU A 145 8.20 6.06 -24.51
C GLU A 145 6.84 6.74 -24.68
N HIS A 146 5.96 6.62 -23.67
CA HIS A 146 4.58 7.10 -23.74
C HIS A 146 4.17 7.85 -22.48
N PRO A 147 4.91 8.92 -22.07
CA PRO A 147 4.67 9.61 -20.80
C PRO A 147 3.24 10.16 -20.66
N GLY A 148 2.68 10.75 -21.72
CA GLY A 148 1.32 11.28 -21.70
C GLY A 148 0.26 10.24 -21.35
N PRO A 149 0.13 9.13 -22.10
CA PRO A 149 -0.76 8.02 -21.75
C PRO A 149 -0.53 7.43 -20.37
N MET A 150 0.73 7.36 -19.91
CA MET A 150 1.04 6.89 -18.56
C MET A 150 0.52 7.84 -17.49
N HIS A 151 0.70 9.16 -17.64
CA HIS A 151 0.10 10.14 -16.72
C HIS A 151 -1.42 9.99 -16.63
N GLU A 152 -2.09 9.83 -17.77
CA GLU A 152 -3.54 9.67 -17.80
C GLU A 152 -4.02 8.38 -17.10
N LEU A 153 -3.30 7.25 -17.31
CA LEU A 153 -3.62 5.99 -16.66
C LEU A 153 -3.35 6.05 -15.13
N ILE A 154 -2.23 6.63 -14.73
CA ILE A 154 -1.86 6.84 -13.33
C ILE A 154 -2.92 7.72 -12.62
N ASP A 155 -3.37 8.79 -13.27
CA ASP A 155 -4.42 9.65 -12.71
C ASP A 155 -5.75 8.90 -12.58
N TYR A 156 -6.14 8.11 -13.58
CA TYR A 156 -7.33 7.26 -13.54
C TYR A 156 -7.29 6.25 -12.37
N ILE A 157 -6.16 5.59 -12.17
CA ILE A 157 -5.96 4.66 -11.04
C ILE A 157 -6.01 5.43 -9.71
N THR A 158 -5.46 6.64 -9.66
CA THR A 158 -5.46 7.48 -8.46
C THR A 158 -6.88 7.86 -8.05
N GLU A 159 -7.74 8.27 -8.98
CA GLU A 159 -9.16 8.57 -8.71
C GLU A 159 -9.91 7.35 -8.17
N TYR A 160 -9.67 6.18 -8.76
CA TYR A 160 -10.22 4.94 -8.24
C TYR A 160 -9.77 4.67 -6.80
N ARG A 161 -8.49 4.84 -6.50
CA ARG A 161 -7.96 4.62 -5.15
C ARG A 161 -8.50 5.63 -4.14
N LEU A 162 -8.70 6.88 -4.54
CA LEU A 162 -9.35 7.89 -3.71
C LEU A 162 -10.80 7.50 -3.39
N THR A 163 -11.53 6.97 -4.37
CA THR A 163 -12.89 6.45 -4.17
C THR A 163 -12.90 5.29 -3.18
N TYR A 164 -11.97 4.35 -3.33
CA TYR A 164 -11.84 3.23 -2.38
C TYR A 164 -11.47 3.71 -0.98
N ALA A 165 -10.47 4.58 -0.83
CA ALA A 165 -10.09 5.14 0.46
C ALA A 165 -11.26 5.86 1.13
N LYS A 166 -12.05 6.62 0.37
CA LYS A 166 -13.27 7.27 0.86
C LYS A 166 -14.26 6.25 1.42
N MET A 167 -14.57 5.21 0.67
CA MET A 167 -15.53 4.18 1.09
C MET A 167 -15.04 3.45 2.35
N LEU A 168 -13.76 3.10 2.38
CA LEU A 168 -13.15 2.42 3.52
C LEU A 168 -13.15 3.30 4.77
N ILE A 169 -12.77 4.58 4.66
CA ILE A 169 -12.77 5.52 5.77
C ILE A 169 -14.19 5.78 6.27
N ASP A 170 -15.14 6.02 5.36
CA ASP A 170 -16.53 6.29 5.73
C ASP A 170 -17.23 5.07 6.34
N GLY A 171 -16.94 3.87 5.83
CA GLY A 171 -17.62 2.64 6.23
C GLY A 171 -16.99 1.93 7.42
N LEU A 172 -15.65 1.82 7.46
CA LEU A 172 -14.93 1.14 8.54
C LEU A 172 -14.63 2.08 9.72
N GLY A 173 -14.39 3.38 9.46
CA GLY A 173 -13.92 4.34 10.46
C GLY A 173 -12.57 3.95 11.08
N PRO A 174 -11.53 3.65 10.28
CA PRO A 174 -10.26 3.16 10.80
C PRO A 174 -9.47 4.27 11.50
N ASP A 175 -8.61 3.88 12.45
CA ASP A 175 -7.64 4.80 13.07
C ASP A 175 -6.46 5.08 12.12
N LEU A 176 -6.11 4.09 11.30
CA LEU A 176 -5.06 4.21 10.27
C LEU A 176 -5.42 3.45 8.99
N LEU A 177 -4.83 3.87 7.87
CA LEU A 177 -4.93 3.18 6.60
C LEU A 177 -3.55 2.67 6.19
N PHE A 178 -3.44 1.34 6.13
CA PHE A 178 -2.24 0.63 5.74
C PHE A 178 -2.30 0.35 4.23
N THR A 179 -1.40 0.98 3.49
CA THR A 179 -1.34 0.87 2.03
C THR A 179 -0.08 0.14 1.61
N HIS A 180 -0.11 -0.51 0.47
CA HIS A 180 1.01 -1.29 -0.07
C HIS A 180 1.34 -0.83 -1.48
N ASP A 181 2.63 -0.56 -1.74
CA ASP A 181 3.17 -0.35 -3.09
C ASP A 181 4.70 -0.40 -3.04
N ASP A 182 5.30 -1.35 -3.74
CA ASP A 182 6.75 -1.46 -3.80
C ASP A 182 7.32 -0.62 -4.96
N TRP A 183 8.28 0.24 -4.64
CA TRP A 183 8.92 1.13 -5.61
C TRP A 183 10.38 0.77 -5.90
N GLY A 184 10.83 -0.36 -5.38
CA GLY A 184 12.21 -0.81 -5.52
C GLY A 184 12.43 -2.26 -5.15
N THR A 185 13.68 -2.69 -5.32
CA THR A 185 14.23 -3.92 -4.76
C THR A 185 14.87 -3.61 -3.40
N LYS A 186 15.51 -4.61 -2.79
CA LYS A 186 16.33 -4.41 -1.59
C LYS A 186 17.54 -3.50 -1.82
N GLU A 187 17.97 -3.30 -3.05
CA GLU A 187 19.22 -2.62 -3.41
C GLU A 187 19.00 -1.28 -4.13
N ALA A 188 17.88 -1.13 -4.84
CA ALA A 188 17.65 0.05 -5.66
C ALA A 188 16.15 0.29 -5.91
N LEU A 189 15.81 1.54 -6.22
CA LEU A 189 14.52 1.90 -6.82
C LEU A 189 14.36 1.22 -8.18
N PHE A 190 13.12 0.89 -8.56
CA PHE A 190 12.81 0.38 -9.91
C PHE A 190 13.01 1.43 -11.00
N MET A 191 12.96 2.69 -10.65
CA MET A 191 13.14 3.83 -11.54
C MET A 191 13.99 4.93 -10.89
N LYS A 192 14.53 5.85 -11.69
CA LYS A 192 15.27 7.00 -11.15
C LYS A 192 14.37 7.84 -10.25
N PRO A 193 14.91 8.46 -9.17
CA PRO A 193 14.13 9.31 -8.26
C PRO A 193 13.32 10.40 -8.98
N ASP A 194 13.90 11.03 -10.02
CA ASP A 194 13.21 12.08 -10.77
C ASP A 194 12.03 11.53 -11.57
N MET A 195 12.14 10.31 -12.12
CA MET A 195 11.03 9.60 -12.77
C MET A 195 9.90 9.30 -11.77
N TRP A 196 10.25 8.83 -10.58
CA TRP A 196 9.27 8.61 -9.52
C TRP A 196 8.58 9.92 -9.13
N ARG A 197 9.33 11.03 -9.01
CA ARG A 197 8.77 12.35 -8.70
C ARG A 197 7.83 12.85 -9.79
N GLU A 198 8.20 12.65 -11.05
CA GLU A 198 7.41 13.07 -12.20
C GLU A 198 6.04 12.36 -12.25
N PHE A 199 6.04 11.03 -12.13
CA PHE A 199 4.83 10.23 -12.36
C PHE A 199 4.02 9.94 -11.10
N PHE A 200 4.66 9.81 -9.94
CA PHE A 200 4.01 9.24 -8.76
C PHE A 200 3.92 10.21 -7.57
N LYS A 201 4.80 11.21 -7.45
CA LYS A 201 4.81 12.10 -6.27
C LYS A 201 3.47 12.82 -6.09
N GLU A 202 2.92 13.44 -7.13
CA GLU A 202 1.66 14.18 -7.03
C GLU A 202 0.44 13.27 -6.86
N PRO A 203 0.27 12.16 -7.60
CA PRO A 203 -0.74 11.13 -7.33
C PRO A 203 -0.76 10.67 -5.87
N TYR A 204 0.39 10.35 -5.30
CA TYR A 204 0.47 9.94 -3.89
C TYR A 204 0.24 11.10 -2.92
N ARG A 205 0.65 12.34 -3.25
CA ARG A 205 0.32 13.50 -2.42
C ARG A 205 -1.19 13.69 -2.31
N ARG A 206 -1.93 13.55 -3.39
CA ARG A 206 -3.39 13.60 -3.39
C ARG A 206 -3.97 12.48 -2.53
N PHE A 207 -3.49 11.27 -2.71
CA PHE A 207 -3.96 10.09 -2.00
C PHE A 207 -3.70 10.16 -0.48
N TYR A 208 -2.45 10.35 -0.05
CA TYR A 208 -2.11 10.46 1.38
C TYR A 208 -2.63 11.77 2.01
N GLY A 209 -2.65 12.84 1.24
CA GLY A 209 -3.26 14.11 1.66
C GLY A 209 -4.74 13.95 1.99
N TYR A 210 -5.49 13.18 1.17
CA TYR A 210 -6.89 12.86 1.45
C TYR A 210 -7.02 12.04 2.75
N ILE A 211 -6.27 10.96 2.93
CA ILE A 211 -6.30 10.13 4.14
C ILE A 211 -6.08 10.99 5.39
N ARG A 212 -5.04 11.82 5.38
CA ARG A 212 -4.71 12.72 6.49
C ARG A 212 -5.78 13.79 6.75
N SER A 213 -6.40 14.33 5.70
CA SER A 213 -7.48 15.31 5.82
C SER A 213 -8.71 14.76 6.56
N ARG A 214 -8.84 13.42 6.56
CA ARG A 214 -9.90 12.69 7.28
C ARG A 214 -9.50 12.33 8.72
N GLY A 215 -8.33 12.76 9.20
CA GLY A 215 -7.82 12.44 10.53
C GLY A 215 -7.32 10.99 10.68
N VAL A 216 -7.13 10.27 9.58
CA VAL A 216 -6.66 8.89 9.54
C VAL A 216 -5.14 8.87 9.36
N ILE A 217 -4.43 8.02 10.12
CA ILE A 217 -2.97 7.90 10.02
C ILE A 217 -2.61 7.19 8.72
N ALA A 218 -1.72 7.80 7.92
CA ALA A 218 -1.25 7.26 6.65
C ALA A 218 -0.03 6.35 6.87
N VAL A 219 -0.21 5.05 6.62
CA VAL A 219 0.87 4.04 6.67
C VAL A 219 1.15 3.52 5.26
N HIS A 220 2.40 3.56 4.86
CA HIS A 220 2.86 2.98 3.60
C HIS A 220 3.74 1.77 3.87
N HIS A 221 3.40 0.63 3.28
CA HIS A 221 4.28 -0.52 3.21
C HIS A 221 5.10 -0.50 1.92
N GLY A 222 6.40 -0.73 2.07
CA GLY A 222 7.33 -1.00 0.99
C GLY A 222 8.61 -1.57 1.61
N ASP A 223 8.93 -2.83 1.30
CA ASP A 223 10.12 -3.53 1.79
C ASP A 223 11.29 -3.40 0.81
N SER A 224 11.56 -2.17 0.43
CA SER A 224 12.47 -1.79 -0.65
C SER A 224 13.55 -0.80 -0.18
N TYR A 225 14.58 -0.60 -1.01
CA TYR A 225 15.54 0.48 -0.84
C TYR A 225 14.94 1.80 -1.33
N LEU A 226 14.39 2.61 -0.42
CA LEU A 226 13.70 3.87 -0.71
C LEU A 226 14.45 5.11 -0.18
N ALA A 227 15.67 4.94 0.33
CA ALA A 227 16.48 6.04 0.86
C ALA A 227 16.59 7.28 -0.07
N PRO A 228 16.66 7.14 -1.42
CA PRO A 228 16.75 8.30 -2.32
C PRO A 228 15.49 9.18 -2.38
N ILE A 229 14.32 8.68 -1.97
CA ILE A 229 13.04 9.38 -2.01
C ILE A 229 12.39 9.54 -0.63
N VAL A 230 13.12 9.28 0.45
CA VAL A 230 12.53 9.24 1.80
C VAL A 230 11.95 10.58 2.24
N GLU A 231 12.57 11.71 1.88
CA GLU A 231 12.01 13.04 2.15
C GLU A 231 10.75 13.30 1.34
N ASP A 232 10.72 12.86 0.08
CA ASP A 232 9.53 12.93 -0.74
C ASP A 232 8.37 12.14 -0.12
N MET A 233 8.66 10.95 0.46
CA MET A 233 7.66 10.13 1.18
C MET A 233 7.04 10.90 2.36
N ALA A 234 7.85 11.57 3.16
CA ALA A 234 7.35 12.40 4.24
C ALA A 234 6.55 13.62 3.73
N GLU A 235 7.00 14.27 2.65
CA GLU A 235 6.34 15.43 2.02
C GLU A 235 4.97 15.10 1.44
N ILE A 236 4.78 13.92 0.85
CA ILE A 236 3.48 13.49 0.32
C ILE A 236 2.49 13.07 1.40
N GLY A 237 2.94 12.99 2.66
CA GLY A 237 2.07 12.79 3.82
C GLY A 237 2.10 11.40 4.43
N ILE A 238 3.03 10.54 4.06
CA ILE A 238 3.25 9.27 4.76
C ILE A 238 3.73 9.56 6.18
N GLN A 239 3.01 9.03 7.18
CA GLN A 239 3.33 9.22 8.59
C GLN A 239 4.10 8.04 9.18
N VAL A 240 3.90 6.84 8.61
CA VAL A 240 4.62 5.62 8.99
C VAL A 240 5.04 4.90 7.73
N TRP A 241 6.34 4.62 7.60
CA TRP A 241 6.86 3.70 6.61
C TRP A 241 7.11 2.35 7.26
N GLN A 242 6.30 1.36 6.89
CA GLN A 242 6.43 -0.02 7.35
C GLN A 242 7.18 -0.86 6.30
N GLY A 243 8.01 -1.78 6.75
CA GLY A 243 8.85 -2.62 5.89
C GLY A 243 10.25 -2.05 5.66
N VAL A 244 10.64 -0.99 6.40
CA VAL A 244 11.97 -0.40 6.22
C VAL A 244 13.06 -1.45 6.44
N LEU A 245 13.90 -1.66 5.42
CA LEU A 245 14.99 -2.62 5.44
C LEU A 245 16.28 -1.99 6.01
N PRO A 246 17.16 -2.78 6.65
CA PRO A 246 18.45 -2.32 7.15
C PRO A 246 19.34 -1.67 6.08
N GLU A 247 19.22 -2.11 4.83
CA GLU A 247 19.94 -1.61 3.65
C GLU A 247 19.71 -0.11 3.40
N ASN A 248 18.64 0.46 3.97
CA ASN A 248 18.33 1.90 3.88
C ASN A 248 19.15 2.78 4.83
N ASP A 249 20.06 2.24 5.64
CA ASP A 249 20.80 2.99 6.69
C ASP A 249 19.82 3.75 7.62
N ILE A 250 19.06 2.99 8.41
CA ILE A 250 17.98 3.52 9.26
C ILE A 250 18.45 4.69 10.15
N PRO A 251 19.64 4.65 10.81
CA PRO A 251 20.14 5.79 11.59
C PRO A 251 20.30 7.07 10.74
N ALA A 252 20.80 6.95 9.51
CA ALA A 252 20.91 8.09 8.61
C ALA A 252 19.53 8.60 8.18
N LEU A 253 18.57 7.69 7.90
CA LEU A 253 17.19 8.07 7.58
C LEU A 253 16.50 8.79 8.75
N GLN A 254 16.64 8.32 9.97
CA GLN A 254 16.10 8.99 11.16
C GLN A 254 16.60 10.43 11.28
N LYS A 255 17.90 10.63 11.08
CA LYS A 255 18.52 11.96 11.09
C LYS A 255 17.96 12.87 10.00
N ARG A 256 17.84 12.35 8.75
CA ARG A 256 17.30 13.09 7.60
C ARG A 256 15.83 13.47 7.80
N LEU A 257 15.05 12.57 8.35
CA LEU A 257 13.62 12.74 8.58
C LEU A 257 13.33 13.70 9.75
N GLY A 258 14.19 13.75 10.77
CA GLY A 258 13.98 14.64 11.92
C GLY A 258 12.63 14.46 12.61
N GLY A 259 12.14 13.22 12.70
CA GLY A 259 10.84 12.90 13.33
C GLY A 259 9.61 13.11 12.44
N ARG A 260 9.76 13.51 11.18
CA ARG A 260 8.62 13.73 10.26
C ARG A 260 7.88 12.47 9.83
N MET A 261 8.51 11.31 9.96
CA MET A 261 7.93 10.00 9.61
C MET A 261 8.49 8.93 10.55
N VAL A 262 7.64 8.03 11.00
CA VAL A 262 8.01 6.86 11.81
C VAL A 262 8.51 5.76 10.89
N LEU A 263 9.61 5.12 11.27
CA LEU A 263 10.18 3.97 10.58
C LEU A 263 9.81 2.70 11.35
N MET A 264 9.10 1.78 10.69
CA MET A 264 8.64 0.51 11.25
C MET A 264 9.28 -0.65 10.48
N GLY A 265 10.23 -1.36 11.10
CA GLY A 265 11.00 -2.42 10.44
C GLY A 265 12.42 -2.52 11.03
N GLY A 266 13.41 -2.73 10.17
CA GLY A 266 14.82 -2.75 10.55
C GLY A 266 15.35 -4.14 10.87
N ILE A 267 14.56 -5.20 10.69
CA ILE A 267 14.98 -6.60 10.85
C ILE A 267 15.12 -7.18 9.45
N GLY A 268 16.34 -7.59 9.11
CA GLY A 268 16.61 -8.24 7.83
C GLY A 268 16.13 -9.69 7.82
N ALA A 269 15.74 -10.20 6.65
CA ALA A 269 15.28 -11.59 6.48
C ALA A 269 16.32 -12.66 6.90
N ALA A 270 17.59 -12.28 7.04
CA ALA A 270 18.65 -13.17 7.54
C ALA A 270 18.47 -13.56 9.02
N VAL A 271 17.70 -12.78 9.79
CA VAL A 271 17.48 -13.02 11.24
C VAL A 271 16.37 -14.06 11.47
N ASP A 272 15.52 -14.32 10.47
CA ASP A 272 14.43 -15.31 10.53
C ASP A 272 14.89 -16.75 10.23
N ARG A 273 16.19 -17.01 10.18
CA ARG A 273 16.71 -18.35 9.96
C ARG A 273 16.85 -19.09 11.30
N PRO A 274 16.54 -20.41 11.35
CA PRO A 274 16.70 -21.22 12.58
C PRO A 274 18.11 -21.24 13.16
N ASP A 275 19.10 -20.89 12.35
CA ASP A 275 20.55 -20.88 12.67
C ASP A 275 21.13 -19.45 12.76
N ALA A 276 20.27 -18.43 12.79
CA ALA A 276 20.72 -17.05 13.00
C ALA A 276 21.30 -16.88 14.42
N PRO A 277 22.41 -16.14 14.59
CA PRO A 277 23.07 -15.96 15.89
C PRO A 277 22.22 -15.19 16.90
#